data_8028ebe704386ab390609b989dcda826
#
_entry.id   8028ebe704386ab390609b989dcda826
#
_cell.length_a   1.000
_cell.length_b   1.000
_cell.length_c   1.000
_cell.angle_alpha   90.00
_cell.angle_beta   90.00
_cell.angle_gamma   90.00
#
_symmetry.space_group_name_H-M   'P 1'
#
loop_
_entity.id
_entity.type
_entity.pdbx_description
1 polymer ?
#
loop_
_entity_poly.entity_id
_entity_poly.type
_entity_poly.pdbx_seq_one_letter_code
_entity_poly.pdbx_strand_id
1 'polypeptide(L)'
;MVLAFRWCCLAILICSDICLGLLLKFKLIRNILFHFIFLSALIILPNLGLWQLDRLEWKNELLNNISSRQVAENITFPYNESLEDFEYRNTSVEGKFLDNTQTFFFRPNLSGQSGYNVISAFKTIDDSVVYVDIGWIPFEQKENIDFLDIDYNKNFSLKGILISSKERNMFSPENDYIENIWYTLSSTEMNQFYKLNGSFF
;
A
#
# COMPACT_ATOMS: atom_id res chain seq x y z
N MET A 1 48.15 1.31 68.69
CA MET A 1 46.67 1.14 68.57
C MET A 1 45.99 2.43 68.14
N VAL A 2 46.38 3.62 68.55
CA VAL A 2 45.76 4.93 68.25
C VAL A 2 45.99 5.40 66.76
N LEU A 3 47.11 5.04 66.14
CA LEU A 3 47.43 5.43 64.74
C LEU A 3 46.57 4.68 63.70
N ALA A 4 46.24 3.40 63.91
CA ALA A 4 45.41 2.61 62.99
C ALA A 4 43.94 3.11 62.96
N PHE A 5 43.43 3.60 64.07
CA PHE A 5 42.08 4.16 64.17
C PHE A 5 41.93 5.46 63.39
N ARG A 6 42.96 6.33 63.35
CA ARG A 6 42.96 7.59 62.60
C ARG A 6 42.94 7.35 61.08
N TRP A 7 43.65 6.32 60.62
CA TRP A 7 43.69 5.97 59.20
C TRP A 7 42.34 5.36 58.74
N CYS A 8 41.68 4.58 59.54
CA CYS A 8 40.38 4.00 59.25
C CYS A 8 39.29 5.10 59.13
N CYS A 9 39.25 6.07 60.05
CA CYS A 9 38.32 7.20 59.98
C CYS A 9 38.57 8.10 58.73
N LEU A 10 39.83 8.35 58.37
CA LEU A 10 40.17 9.12 57.18
C LEU A 10 39.73 8.43 55.88
N ALA A 11 39.88 7.11 55.80
CA ALA A 11 39.45 6.32 54.65
C ALA A 11 37.92 6.30 54.49
N ILE A 12 37.18 6.26 55.58
CA ILE A 12 35.71 6.33 55.55
C ILE A 12 35.21 7.72 55.11
N LEU A 13 35.86 8.80 55.54
CA LEU A 13 35.49 10.16 55.16
C LEU A 13 35.77 10.39 53.65
N ILE A 14 36.91 9.95 53.14
CA ILE A 14 37.26 10.04 51.73
C ILE A 14 36.29 9.22 50.85
N CYS A 15 35.91 8.02 51.32
CA CYS A 15 34.96 7.18 50.61
C CYS A 15 33.56 7.79 50.55
N SER A 16 33.13 8.44 51.69
CA SER A 16 31.83 9.14 51.72
C SER A 16 31.80 10.35 50.78
N ASP A 17 32.88 11.14 50.69
CA ASP A 17 32.96 12.30 49.79
C ASP A 17 32.97 11.91 48.31
N ILE A 18 33.68 10.83 47.98
CA ILE A 18 33.67 10.28 46.60
C ILE A 18 32.28 9.74 46.23
N CYS A 19 31.62 9.02 47.15
CA CYS A 19 30.28 8.50 46.94
C CYS A 19 29.25 9.62 46.76
N LEU A 20 29.33 10.66 47.60
CA LEU A 20 28.46 11.84 47.50
C LEU A 20 28.70 12.60 46.19
N GLY A 21 29.94 12.77 45.77
CA GLY A 21 30.31 13.41 44.48
C GLY A 21 29.79 12.64 43.28
N LEU A 22 29.84 11.31 43.30
CA LEU A 22 29.26 10.44 42.27
C LEU A 22 27.73 10.57 42.20
N LEU A 23 27.05 10.57 43.34
CA LEU A 23 25.59 10.73 43.41
C LEU A 23 25.14 12.11 42.87
N LEU A 24 25.88 13.18 43.20
CA LEU A 24 25.60 14.53 42.70
C LEU A 24 25.80 14.59 41.18
N LYS A 25 26.87 14.01 40.64
CA LYS A 25 27.10 13.94 39.21
C LYS A 25 25.99 13.15 38.48
N PHE A 26 25.55 12.04 39.04
CA PHE A 26 24.46 11.22 38.51
C PHE A 26 23.14 12.02 38.44
N LYS A 27 22.84 12.75 39.52
CA LYS A 27 21.66 13.61 39.60
C LYS A 27 21.70 14.76 38.58
N LEU A 28 22.85 15.36 38.38
CA LEU A 28 23.07 16.42 37.39
C LEU A 28 22.88 15.91 35.98
N ILE A 29 23.53 14.79 35.62
CA ILE A 29 23.41 14.16 34.29
C ILE A 29 21.95 13.78 34.00
N ARG A 30 21.24 13.20 34.96
CA ARG A 30 19.83 12.87 34.83
C ARG A 30 18.95 14.09 34.55
N ASN A 31 19.20 15.19 35.24
CA ASN A 31 18.45 16.44 35.03
C ASN A 31 18.75 17.04 33.64
N ILE A 32 20.01 17.06 33.22
CA ILE A 32 20.40 17.53 31.89
C ILE A 32 19.74 16.69 30.79
N LEU A 33 19.77 15.36 30.94
CA LEU A 33 19.15 14.43 30.01
C LEU A 33 17.63 14.67 29.93
N PHE A 34 16.97 14.86 31.07
CA PHE A 34 15.54 15.16 31.12
C PHE A 34 15.19 16.46 30.36
N HIS A 35 15.96 17.54 30.60
CA HIS A 35 15.73 18.80 29.90
C HIS A 35 16.01 18.69 28.40
N PHE A 36 17.02 17.91 28.01
CA PHE A 36 17.32 17.65 26.61
C PHE A 36 16.19 16.89 25.90
N ILE A 37 15.66 15.82 26.52
CA ILE A 37 14.51 15.08 25.99
C ILE A 37 13.28 15.97 25.92
N PHE A 38 13.02 16.76 26.96
CA PHE A 38 11.87 17.66 26.96
C PHE A 38 11.98 18.72 25.84
N LEU A 39 13.14 19.33 25.68
CA LEU A 39 13.36 20.34 24.64
C LEU A 39 13.25 19.74 23.22
N SER A 40 13.81 18.53 23.02
CA SER A 40 13.69 17.84 21.75
C SER A 40 12.24 17.46 21.45
N ALA A 41 11.48 16.99 22.42
CA ALA A 41 10.05 16.71 22.27
C ALA A 41 9.25 17.95 21.87
N LEU A 42 9.58 19.10 22.47
CA LEU A 42 8.94 20.39 22.20
C LEU A 42 9.18 20.88 20.77
N ILE A 43 10.25 20.45 20.13
CA ILE A 43 10.54 20.73 18.71
C ILE A 43 9.90 19.68 17.81
N ILE A 44 10.05 18.39 18.13
CA ILE A 44 9.63 17.29 17.27
C ILE A 44 8.11 17.21 17.17
N LEU A 45 7.39 17.29 18.29
CA LEU A 45 5.93 17.12 18.32
C LEU A 45 5.17 18.14 17.48
N PRO A 46 5.46 19.47 17.53
CA PRO A 46 4.80 20.44 16.66
C PRO A 46 5.10 20.19 15.18
N ASN A 47 6.38 19.88 14.83
CA ASN A 47 6.73 19.57 13.44
C ASN A 47 6.00 18.33 12.92
N LEU A 48 5.86 17.29 13.75
CA LEU A 48 5.07 16.13 13.42
C LEU A 48 3.58 16.47 13.25
N GLY A 49 3.06 17.36 14.07
CA GLY A 49 1.70 17.88 13.96
C GLY A 49 1.47 18.62 12.64
N LEU A 50 2.35 19.52 12.26
CA LEU A 50 2.30 20.23 10.97
C LEU A 50 2.35 19.24 9.79
N TRP A 51 3.29 18.30 9.83
CA TRP A 51 3.38 17.25 8.81
C TRP A 51 2.09 16.45 8.66
N GLN A 52 1.38 16.15 9.76
CA GLN A 52 0.08 15.45 9.69
C GLN A 52 -1.00 16.32 9.02
N LEU A 53 -0.98 17.65 9.23
CA LEU A 53 -1.90 18.56 8.56
C LEU A 53 -1.64 18.63 7.06
N ASP A 54 -0.38 18.77 6.64
CA ASP A 54 0.00 18.76 5.22
C ASP A 54 -0.42 17.46 4.53
N ARG A 55 -0.24 16.31 5.26
CA ARG A 55 -0.65 15.02 4.73
C ARG A 55 -2.18 14.88 4.62
N LEU A 56 -2.93 15.49 5.55
CA LEU A 56 -4.39 15.53 5.48
C LEU A 56 -4.85 16.33 4.26
N GLU A 57 -4.27 17.50 4.04
CA GLU A 57 -4.58 18.36 2.90
C GLU A 57 -4.31 17.63 1.58
N TRP A 58 -3.13 17.04 1.42
CA TRP A 58 -2.80 16.21 0.26
C TRP A 58 -3.81 15.07 0.01
N LYS A 59 -4.25 14.37 1.08
CA LYS A 59 -5.27 13.33 0.94
C LYS A 59 -6.62 13.86 0.48
N ASN A 60 -7.01 15.01 1.00
CA ASN A 60 -8.28 15.65 0.63
C ASN A 60 -8.24 16.12 -0.83
N GLU A 61 -7.14 16.69 -1.30
CA GLU A 61 -6.95 17.03 -2.70
C GLU A 61 -7.03 15.80 -3.62
N LEU A 62 -6.36 14.71 -3.24
CA LEU A 62 -6.41 13.46 -3.99
C LEU A 62 -7.85 12.92 -4.09
N LEU A 63 -8.59 12.88 -2.98
CA LEU A 63 -9.98 12.43 -2.96
C LEU A 63 -10.89 13.34 -3.79
N ASN A 64 -10.70 14.65 -3.74
CA ASN A 64 -11.45 15.61 -4.54
C ASN A 64 -11.16 15.43 -6.04
N ASN A 65 -9.90 15.18 -6.40
CA ASN A 65 -9.52 14.91 -7.78
C ASN A 65 -10.15 13.60 -8.30
N ILE A 66 -10.12 12.53 -7.50
CA ILE A 66 -10.77 11.26 -7.86
C ILE A 66 -12.28 11.46 -8.03
N SER A 67 -12.94 12.09 -7.06
CA SER A 67 -14.40 12.30 -7.13
C SER A 67 -14.80 13.20 -8.31
N SER A 68 -14.05 14.24 -8.60
CA SER A 68 -14.32 15.10 -9.76
C SER A 68 -14.17 14.35 -11.10
N ARG A 69 -13.20 13.46 -11.21
CA ARG A 69 -13.00 12.60 -12.39
C ARG A 69 -14.12 11.57 -12.54
N GLN A 70 -14.62 11.02 -11.44
CA GLN A 70 -15.74 10.05 -11.46
C GLN A 70 -17.08 10.70 -11.80
N VAL A 71 -17.30 11.96 -11.44
CA VAL A 71 -18.54 12.69 -11.77
C VAL A 71 -18.49 13.25 -13.21
N ALA A 72 -17.30 13.35 -13.82
CA ALA A 72 -17.15 13.80 -15.18
C ALA A 72 -17.90 12.89 -16.17
N GLU A 73 -18.25 13.42 -17.32
CA GLU A 73 -18.97 12.71 -18.38
C GLU A 73 -18.25 11.41 -18.77
N ASN A 74 -19.05 10.34 -19.00
CA ASN A 74 -18.53 9.05 -19.42
C ASN A 74 -17.78 9.19 -20.75
N ILE A 75 -16.60 8.60 -20.81
CA ILE A 75 -15.82 8.53 -22.04
C ILE A 75 -15.91 7.13 -22.64
N THR A 76 -15.82 7.06 -23.96
CA THR A 76 -15.51 5.80 -24.65
C THR A 76 -14.05 5.47 -24.36
N PHE A 77 -13.72 4.18 -24.19
CA PHE A 77 -12.37 3.74 -23.88
C PHE A 77 -11.34 4.37 -24.83
N PRO A 78 -10.29 5.05 -24.31
CA PRO A 78 -9.32 5.77 -25.13
C PRO A 78 -8.25 4.81 -25.68
N TYR A 79 -8.45 4.29 -26.88
CA TYR A 79 -7.56 3.28 -27.48
C TYR A 79 -6.18 3.81 -27.89
N ASN A 80 -6.04 5.12 -28.11
CA ASN A 80 -4.83 5.72 -28.68
C ASN A 80 -4.19 6.82 -27.81
N GLU A 81 -4.64 6.99 -26.59
CA GLU A 81 -4.17 8.05 -25.69
C GLU A 81 -3.52 7.48 -24.46
N SER A 82 -2.74 8.30 -23.75
CA SER A 82 -2.16 7.92 -22.46
C SER A 82 -3.25 7.71 -21.42
N LEU A 83 -3.35 6.52 -20.87
CA LEU A 83 -4.36 6.18 -19.84
C LEU A 83 -4.17 6.91 -18.52
N GLU A 84 -2.99 7.41 -18.23
CA GLU A 84 -2.70 8.16 -17.00
C GLU A 84 -3.57 9.42 -16.91
N ASP A 85 -3.89 10.05 -18.05
CA ASP A 85 -4.74 11.24 -18.10
C ASP A 85 -6.21 10.92 -17.80
N PHE A 86 -6.62 9.68 -18.01
CA PHE A 86 -7.99 9.19 -17.82
C PHE A 86 -8.17 8.33 -16.55
N GLU A 87 -7.14 8.20 -15.74
CA GLU A 87 -7.22 7.42 -14.50
C GLU A 87 -8.38 7.92 -13.62
N TYR A 88 -9.14 6.99 -13.04
CA TYR A 88 -10.36 7.20 -12.26
C TYR A 88 -11.57 7.78 -13.01
N ARG A 89 -11.56 7.85 -14.33
CA ARG A 89 -12.74 8.25 -15.09
C ARG A 89 -13.66 7.08 -15.37
N ASN A 90 -14.97 7.39 -15.41
CA ASN A 90 -15.97 6.45 -15.89
C ASN A 90 -15.78 6.24 -17.38
N THR A 91 -15.67 4.99 -17.78
CA THR A 91 -15.50 4.60 -19.18
C THR A 91 -16.48 3.51 -19.58
N SER A 92 -16.80 3.42 -20.85
CA SER A 92 -17.55 2.32 -21.43
C SER A 92 -16.70 1.64 -22.50
N VAL A 93 -16.74 0.31 -22.50
CA VAL A 93 -16.00 -0.52 -23.47
C VAL A 93 -16.91 -1.64 -23.97
N GLU A 94 -16.82 -1.95 -25.27
CA GLU A 94 -17.58 -3.03 -25.89
C GLU A 94 -16.62 -4.10 -26.41
N GLY A 95 -17.00 -5.37 -26.26
CA GLY A 95 -16.17 -6.49 -26.68
C GLY A 95 -16.62 -7.81 -26.05
N LYS A 96 -15.68 -8.73 -25.87
CA LYS A 96 -15.93 -10.03 -25.25
C LYS A 96 -14.81 -10.46 -24.34
N PHE A 97 -15.15 -11.25 -23.32
CA PHE A 97 -14.17 -11.88 -22.45
C PHE A 97 -13.37 -12.95 -23.22
N LEU A 98 -12.09 -13.07 -22.86
CA LEU A 98 -11.24 -14.13 -23.36
C LEU A 98 -11.30 -15.32 -22.41
N ASP A 99 -11.49 -16.52 -22.99
CA ASP A 99 -11.53 -17.75 -22.21
C ASP A 99 -10.16 -18.07 -21.57
N ASN A 100 -10.18 -18.74 -20.41
CA ASN A 100 -8.98 -19.17 -19.68
C ASN A 100 -8.00 -18.03 -19.33
N THR A 101 -8.51 -16.82 -19.09
CA THR A 101 -7.71 -15.65 -18.70
C THR A 101 -8.05 -15.12 -17.31
N GLN A 102 -8.78 -15.88 -16.49
CA GLN A 102 -9.10 -15.50 -15.13
C GLN A 102 -7.86 -15.55 -14.24
N THR A 103 -7.62 -14.44 -13.56
CA THR A 103 -6.51 -14.20 -12.64
C THR A 103 -7.06 -13.88 -11.26
N PHE A 104 -6.45 -14.43 -10.21
CA PHE A 104 -6.84 -14.19 -8.83
C PHE A 104 -5.91 -13.16 -8.18
N PHE A 105 -6.38 -11.94 -8.08
CA PHE A 105 -5.63 -10.87 -7.41
C PHE A 105 -5.93 -10.88 -5.92
N PHE A 106 -4.93 -11.20 -5.09
CA PHE A 106 -5.09 -11.26 -3.64
C PHE A 106 -5.40 -9.89 -3.06
N ARG A 107 -6.59 -9.75 -2.48
CA ARG A 107 -7.03 -8.52 -1.85
C ARG A 107 -8.04 -8.81 -0.75
N PRO A 108 -7.77 -8.46 0.52
CA PRO A 108 -8.79 -8.52 1.56
C PRO A 108 -9.91 -7.52 1.28
N ASN A 109 -11.14 -7.88 1.67
CA ASN A 109 -12.27 -6.98 1.58
C ASN A 109 -12.23 -5.89 2.66
N LEU A 110 -13.19 -4.96 2.64
CA LEU A 110 -13.28 -3.86 3.61
C LEU A 110 -13.49 -4.34 5.05
N SER A 111 -14.00 -5.56 5.26
CA SER A 111 -14.17 -6.19 6.56
C SER A 111 -12.92 -6.94 7.03
N GLY A 112 -11.83 -6.94 6.25
CA GLY A 112 -10.58 -7.63 6.56
C GLY A 112 -10.59 -9.13 6.27
N GLN A 113 -11.63 -9.66 5.62
CA GLN A 113 -11.67 -11.06 5.18
C GLN A 113 -10.75 -11.26 3.99
N SER A 114 -9.94 -12.31 4.01
CA SER A 114 -9.06 -12.67 2.90
C SER A 114 -9.84 -13.20 1.70
N GLY A 115 -9.42 -12.84 0.50
CA GLY A 115 -10.06 -13.27 -0.74
C GLY A 115 -9.33 -12.72 -1.95
N TYR A 116 -9.98 -12.80 -3.09
CA TYR A 116 -9.42 -12.44 -4.38
C TYR A 116 -10.37 -11.58 -5.18
N ASN A 117 -9.86 -10.56 -5.85
CA ASN A 117 -10.55 -10.00 -7.00
C ASN A 117 -10.27 -10.90 -8.22
N VAL A 118 -11.31 -11.22 -8.96
CA VAL A 118 -11.20 -12.01 -10.20
C VAL A 118 -11.02 -11.04 -11.35
N ILE A 119 -9.86 -11.12 -11.98
CA ILE A 119 -9.50 -10.30 -13.14
C ILE A 119 -9.55 -11.17 -14.37
N SER A 120 -10.16 -10.70 -15.44
CA SER A 120 -10.20 -11.43 -16.73
C SER A 120 -9.83 -10.52 -17.88
N ALA A 121 -9.18 -11.08 -18.89
CA ALA A 121 -8.88 -10.34 -20.11
C ALA A 121 -10.15 -10.16 -20.95
N PHE A 122 -10.34 -8.95 -21.44
CA PHE A 122 -11.48 -8.56 -22.26
C PHE A 122 -10.96 -7.96 -23.59
N LYS A 123 -11.34 -8.59 -24.68
CA LYS A 123 -10.98 -8.13 -26.02
C LYS A 123 -12.02 -7.16 -26.52
N THR A 124 -11.57 -5.94 -26.79
CA THR A 124 -12.42 -4.85 -27.29
C THR A 124 -12.74 -5.03 -28.79
N ILE A 125 -13.69 -4.26 -29.29
CA ILE A 125 -14.06 -4.24 -30.70
C ILE A 125 -12.86 -3.82 -31.58
N ASP A 126 -11.97 -2.95 -31.08
CA ASP A 126 -10.78 -2.47 -31.77
C ASP A 126 -9.56 -3.39 -31.65
N ASP A 127 -9.79 -4.67 -31.31
CA ASP A 127 -8.76 -5.70 -31.12
C ASP A 127 -7.77 -5.43 -29.95
N SER A 128 -7.99 -4.40 -29.17
CA SER A 128 -7.22 -4.15 -27.93
C SER A 128 -7.64 -5.12 -26.83
N VAL A 129 -6.73 -5.45 -25.92
CA VAL A 129 -7.06 -6.25 -24.74
C VAL A 129 -6.97 -5.38 -23.50
N VAL A 130 -7.99 -5.44 -22.66
CA VAL A 130 -8.03 -4.78 -21.35
C VAL A 130 -8.29 -5.81 -20.27
N TYR A 131 -7.78 -5.58 -19.08
CA TYR A 131 -8.05 -6.43 -17.91
C TYR A 131 -9.20 -5.85 -17.11
N VAL A 132 -10.20 -6.66 -16.86
CA VAL A 132 -11.46 -6.25 -16.17
C VAL A 132 -11.55 -6.94 -14.84
N ASP A 133 -11.73 -6.17 -13.77
CA ASP A 133 -12.08 -6.67 -12.44
C ASP A 133 -13.58 -7.03 -12.44
N ILE A 134 -13.88 -8.32 -12.36
CA ILE A 134 -15.23 -8.85 -12.39
C ILE A 134 -15.89 -8.78 -11.01
N GLY A 135 -15.08 -8.86 -9.95
CA GLY A 135 -15.55 -8.78 -8.58
C GLY A 135 -14.71 -9.57 -7.59
N TRP A 136 -15.09 -9.47 -6.33
CA TRP A 136 -14.37 -10.11 -5.23
C TRP A 136 -15.01 -11.42 -4.81
N ILE A 137 -14.18 -12.44 -4.51
CA ILE A 137 -14.57 -13.74 -3.99
C ILE A 137 -13.81 -14.05 -2.70
N PRO A 138 -14.42 -14.75 -1.72
CA PRO A 138 -13.70 -15.27 -0.56
C PRO A 138 -12.66 -16.32 -0.95
N PHE A 139 -11.66 -16.48 -0.10
CA PHE A 139 -10.55 -17.40 -0.31
C PHE A 139 -11.03 -18.85 -0.63
N GLU A 140 -12.06 -19.31 0.07
CA GLU A 140 -12.59 -20.68 -0.05
C GLU A 140 -13.30 -20.94 -1.38
N GLN A 141 -13.67 -19.90 -2.11
CA GLN A 141 -14.40 -20.02 -3.38
C GLN A 141 -13.50 -20.06 -4.61
N LYS A 142 -12.18 -19.94 -4.45
CA LYS A 142 -11.24 -19.97 -5.58
C LYS A 142 -11.40 -21.24 -6.45
N GLU A 143 -11.62 -22.39 -5.84
CA GLU A 143 -11.74 -23.66 -6.56
C GLU A 143 -13.11 -23.87 -7.24
N ASN A 144 -14.12 -23.06 -6.88
CA ASN A 144 -15.48 -23.16 -7.37
C ASN A 144 -15.85 -21.99 -8.29
N ILE A 145 -14.96 -21.60 -9.18
CA ILE A 145 -15.12 -20.42 -10.04
C ILE A 145 -16.18 -20.60 -11.15
N ASP A 146 -16.68 -21.80 -11.35
CA ASP A 146 -17.74 -22.13 -12.34
C ASP A 146 -19.03 -21.31 -12.13
N PHE A 147 -19.19 -20.63 -10.99
CA PHE A 147 -20.33 -19.73 -10.78
C PHE A 147 -20.23 -18.41 -11.59
N LEU A 148 -19.08 -18.07 -12.15
CA LEU A 148 -18.95 -17.01 -13.15
C LEU A 148 -19.38 -17.58 -14.51
N ASP A 149 -20.68 -17.72 -14.72
CA ASP A 149 -21.28 -18.17 -15.99
C ASP A 149 -21.13 -17.09 -17.06
N ILE A 150 -19.87 -16.89 -17.50
CA ILE A 150 -19.52 -15.92 -18.55
C ILE A 150 -19.61 -16.63 -19.90
N ASP A 151 -20.56 -16.16 -20.72
CA ASP A 151 -20.62 -16.58 -22.11
C ASP A 151 -19.54 -15.88 -22.95
N TYR A 152 -18.44 -16.57 -23.22
CA TYR A 152 -17.28 -16.06 -23.98
C TYR A 152 -17.60 -15.78 -25.46
N ASN A 153 -18.74 -16.26 -25.97
CA ASN A 153 -19.16 -16.00 -27.35
C ASN A 153 -20.01 -14.73 -27.49
N LYS A 154 -20.47 -14.17 -26.35
CA LYS A 154 -21.33 -13.00 -26.32
C LYS A 154 -20.51 -11.73 -26.26
N ASN A 155 -20.98 -10.70 -26.98
CA ASN A 155 -20.48 -9.35 -26.79
C ASN A 155 -21.15 -8.70 -25.59
N PHE A 156 -20.33 -8.02 -24.79
CA PHE A 156 -20.77 -7.26 -23.63
C PHE A 156 -20.46 -5.78 -23.83
N SER A 157 -21.30 -4.93 -23.28
CA SER A 157 -21.03 -3.51 -23.08
C SER A 157 -20.80 -3.29 -21.62
N LEU A 158 -19.55 -3.03 -21.23
CA LEU A 158 -19.13 -2.85 -19.85
C LEU A 158 -19.00 -1.38 -19.51
N LYS A 159 -19.38 -1.04 -18.30
CA LYS A 159 -19.15 0.30 -17.73
C LYS A 159 -18.34 0.12 -16.45
N GLY A 160 -17.28 0.89 -16.31
CA GLY A 160 -16.39 0.79 -15.18
C GLY A 160 -15.55 2.04 -15.00
N ILE A 161 -14.64 1.97 -14.06
CA ILE A 161 -13.66 3.02 -13.78
C ILE A 161 -12.31 2.57 -14.29
N LEU A 162 -11.65 3.41 -15.05
CA LEU A 162 -10.32 3.15 -15.56
C LEU A 162 -9.30 3.25 -14.43
N ILE A 163 -8.45 2.24 -14.30
CA ILE A 163 -7.35 2.22 -13.32
C ILE A 163 -6.09 1.83 -14.08
N SER A 164 -5.02 2.61 -13.93
CA SER A 164 -3.75 2.24 -14.53
C SER A 164 -3.11 1.05 -13.84
N SER A 165 -2.48 0.17 -14.63
CA SER A 165 -1.72 -0.97 -14.11
C SER A 165 -0.51 -0.47 -13.34
N LYS A 166 -0.11 -1.21 -12.31
CA LYS A 166 1.09 -0.89 -11.51
C LYS A 166 2.16 -1.94 -11.74
N GLU A 167 3.31 -1.48 -12.16
CA GLU A 167 4.47 -2.34 -12.24
C GLU A 167 4.93 -2.77 -10.83
N ARG A 168 5.48 -3.99 -10.75
CA ARG A 168 5.99 -4.54 -9.49
C ARG A 168 7.17 -3.71 -8.99
N ASN A 169 7.17 -3.37 -7.73
CA ASN A 169 8.29 -2.71 -7.05
C ASN A 169 9.13 -3.71 -6.24
N MET A 170 10.28 -3.28 -5.74
CA MET A 170 11.24 -4.11 -5.00
C MET A 170 10.64 -4.73 -3.70
N PHE A 171 9.59 -4.15 -3.15
CA PHE A 171 8.93 -4.60 -1.91
C PHE A 171 7.66 -5.39 -2.17
N SER A 172 7.22 -5.51 -3.43
CA SER A 172 6.03 -6.29 -3.79
C SER A 172 6.35 -7.79 -3.73
N PRO A 173 5.48 -8.61 -3.15
CA PRO A 173 5.60 -10.07 -3.22
C PRO A 173 5.67 -10.54 -4.68
N GLU A 174 6.29 -11.68 -4.90
CA GLU A 174 6.27 -12.34 -6.20
C GLU A 174 4.89 -12.96 -6.46
N ASN A 175 4.46 -12.88 -7.72
CA ASN A 175 3.22 -13.51 -8.16
C ASN A 175 3.40 -15.03 -8.20
N ASP A 176 2.40 -15.78 -7.74
CA ASP A 176 2.38 -17.24 -7.82
C ASP A 176 1.69 -17.68 -9.12
N TYR A 177 2.50 -17.93 -10.14
CA TYR A 177 2.01 -18.35 -11.46
C TYR A 177 1.49 -19.79 -11.49
N ILE A 178 1.86 -20.65 -10.52
CA ILE A 178 1.40 -22.04 -10.43
C ILE A 178 -0.05 -22.07 -9.93
N GLU A 179 -0.30 -21.34 -8.85
CA GLU A 179 -1.63 -21.22 -8.26
C GLU A 179 -2.46 -20.11 -8.91
N ASN A 180 -1.88 -19.37 -9.87
CA ASN A 180 -2.48 -18.20 -10.51
C ASN A 180 -2.96 -17.14 -9.50
N ILE A 181 -2.14 -16.91 -8.45
CA ILE A 181 -2.38 -15.89 -7.43
C ILE A 181 -1.45 -14.71 -7.67
N TRP A 182 -2.04 -13.55 -7.80
CA TRP A 182 -1.33 -12.33 -8.11
C TRP A 182 -1.38 -11.34 -6.94
N TYR A 183 -0.26 -10.72 -6.64
CA TYR A 183 -0.11 -9.68 -5.61
C TYR A 183 0.12 -8.30 -6.22
N THR A 184 0.49 -8.26 -7.51
CA THR A 184 0.64 -7.04 -8.30
C THR A 184 0.06 -7.26 -9.68
N LEU A 185 -0.76 -6.34 -10.14
CA LEU A 185 -1.36 -6.37 -11.47
C LEU A 185 -0.50 -5.53 -12.43
N SER A 186 0.47 -6.17 -13.06
CA SER A 186 1.23 -5.62 -14.16
C SER A 186 0.67 -6.14 -15.47
N SER A 187 0.23 -5.24 -16.35
CA SER A 187 -0.26 -5.62 -17.68
C SER A 187 0.82 -6.35 -18.48
N THR A 188 2.07 -5.94 -18.35
CA THR A 188 3.23 -6.55 -19.01
C THR A 188 3.40 -8.02 -18.59
N GLU A 189 3.37 -8.30 -17.27
CA GLU A 189 3.51 -9.65 -16.75
C GLU A 189 2.31 -10.53 -17.13
N MET A 190 1.09 -10.00 -17.06
CA MET A 190 -0.13 -10.73 -17.45
C MET A 190 -0.13 -11.09 -18.93
N ASN A 191 0.35 -10.18 -19.78
CA ASN A 191 0.51 -10.45 -21.22
C ASN A 191 1.46 -11.59 -21.51
N GLN A 192 2.59 -11.61 -20.82
CA GLN A 192 3.57 -12.68 -20.96
C GLN A 192 2.97 -14.03 -20.48
N PHE A 193 2.26 -14.00 -19.37
CA PHE A 193 1.66 -15.20 -18.79
C PHE A 193 0.59 -15.82 -19.70
N TYR A 194 -0.33 -15.00 -20.22
CA TYR A 194 -1.42 -15.47 -21.10
C TYR A 194 -1.03 -15.51 -22.56
N LYS A 195 0.19 -15.11 -22.93
CA LYS A 195 0.68 -15.06 -24.32
C LYS A 195 -0.25 -14.24 -25.23
N LEU A 196 -0.77 -13.15 -24.70
CA LEU A 196 -1.67 -12.27 -25.42
C LEU A 196 -0.84 -11.28 -26.27
N ASN A 197 -1.24 -11.09 -27.52
CA ASN A 197 -0.66 -10.10 -28.40
C ASN A 197 -1.68 -8.97 -28.56
N GLY A 198 -1.38 -7.80 -28.05
CA GLY A 198 -2.25 -6.62 -28.13
C GLY A 198 -1.64 -5.41 -27.44
N SER A 199 -2.16 -4.23 -27.71
CA SER A 199 -1.88 -3.05 -26.91
C SER A 199 -2.68 -3.16 -25.60
N PHE A 200 -1.98 -3.17 -24.49
CA PHE A 200 -2.56 -3.29 -23.15
C PHE A 200 -2.55 -1.94 -22.47
N PHE A 201 -3.58 -1.74 -21.76
CA PHE A 201 -3.77 -0.54 -20.98
C PHE A 201 -3.96 -0.92 -19.51
#